data_1544cc2ca975c6ee004cd91adb6efab5
#
_entry.id   1544cc2ca975c6ee004cd91adb6efab5
#
_cell.length_a   1.000
_cell.length_b   1.000
_cell.length_c   1.000
_cell.angle_alpha   90.00
_cell.angle_beta   90.00
_cell.angle_gamma   90.00
#
_symmetry.space_group_name_H-M   'P 1'
#
loop_
_entity.id
_entity.type
_entity.pdbx_description
1 polymer ?
#
loop_
_entity_poly.entity_id
_entity_poly.type
_entity_poly.pdbx_seq_one_letter_code
_entity_poly.pdbx_strand_id
1 'polypeptide(L)'
;MDITLKVNGRPEQFSAQPNELLVERLRDGLGLTGTKVGCDTGQCGTCVVRLDGRSVKSCLVLTASAAGGEVATIEGETTRGGELSGLQEALRQEHGTQCGFCTPGMVMALGELVDATAGGEAPTEPEIREWLTGNLCRCTGYHSVVRGVQRACAAARAEAPATAPAGVPEPAAVAGSTAAGQEV
;
A
#
# COMPACT_ATOMS: atom_id res chain seq x y z
N MET A 1 3.52 -6.27 -25.67
CA MET A 1 3.21 -7.64 -25.18
C MET A 1 1.83 -7.64 -24.59
N ASP A 2 1.05 -8.70 -24.82
CA ASP A 2 -0.30 -8.79 -24.25
C ASP A 2 -0.21 -9.29 -22.80
N ILE A 3 -0.88 -8.58 -21.92
CA ILE A 3 -0.85 -8.80 -20.47
C ILE A 3 -2.29 -8.93 -19.99
N THR A 4 -2.50 -9.89 -19.10
CA THR A 4 -3.72 -10.02 -18.30
C THR A 4 -3.35 -9.70 -16.85
N LEU A 5 -4.15 -8.86 -16.21
CA LEU A 5 -3.98 -8.43 -14.83
C LEU A 5 -5.35 -8.33 -14.19
N LYS A 6 -5.49 -8.69 -12.92
CA LYS A 6 -6.72 -8.42 -12.17
C LYS A 6 -6.55 -7.13 -11.38
N VAL A 7 -7.36 -6.11 -11.62
CA VAL A 7 -7.29 -4.81 -10.95
C VAL A 7 -8.58 -4.53 -10.21
N ASN A 8 -8.49 -4.33 -8.89
CA ASN A 8 -9.64 -4.11 -8.01
C ASN A 8 -10.75 -5.17 -8.21
N GLY A 9 -10.33 -6.43 -8.33
CA GLY A 9 -11.23 -7.56 -8.55
C GLY A 9 -11.76 -7.73 -9.98
N ARG A 10 -11.38 -6.88 -10.95
CA ARG A 10 -11.80 -6.95 -12.36
C ARG A 10 -10.66 -7.44 -13.24
N PRO A 11 -10.91 -8.40 -14.14
CA PRO A 11 -9.91 -8.80 -15.13
C PRO A 11 -9.72 -7.68 -16.16
N GLU A 12 -8.47 -7.31 -16.42
CA GLU A 12 -8.05 -6.33 -17.42
C GLU A 12 -7.12 -7.02 -18.42
N GLN A 13 -7.35 -6.80 -19.71
CA GLN A 13 -6.48 -7.27 -20.80
C GLN A 13 -6.05 -6.09 -21.64
N PHE A 14 -4.76 -5.95 -21.87
CA PHE A 14 -4.19 -4.84 -22.63
C PHE A 14 -2.84 -5.20 -23.22
N SER A 15 -2.41 -4.43 -24.21
CA SER A 15 -1.05 -4.48 -24.70
C SER A 15 -0.19 -3.44 -23.95
N ALA A 16 0.96 -3.86 -23.42
CA ALA A 16 1.90 -3.01 -22.70
C ALA A 16 3.25 -2.93 -23.41
N GLN A 17 3.94 -1.80 -23.25
CA GLN A 17 5.32 -1.68 -23.65
C GLN A 17 6.24 -2.45 -22.68
N PRO A 18 7.36 -3.00 -23.12
CA PRO A 18 8.26 -3.78 -22.23
C PRO A 18 8.79 -3.02 -21.03
N ASN A 19 8.94 -1.71 -21.16
CA ASN A 19 9.47 -0.80 -20.12
C ASN A 19 8.38 -0.02 -19.39
N GLU A 20 7.10 -0.32 -19.64
CA GLU A 20 5.98 0.40 -19.02
C GLU A 20 5.92 0.10 -17.52
N LEU A 21 5.85 1.15 -16.71
CA LEU A 21 5.71 1.04 -15.27
C LEU A 21 4.25 0.79 -14.86
N LEU A 22 4.06 0.01 -13.81
CA LEU A 22 2.73 -0.31 -13.29
C LEU A 22 1.94 0.96 -12.93
N VAL A 23 2.60 1.99 -12.38
CA VAL A 23 1.96 3.26 -12.07
C VAL A 23 1.40 3.96 -13.32
N GLU A 24 2.12 3.91 -14.44
CA GLU A 24 1.67 4.49 -15.72
C GLU A 24 0.44 3.75 -16.23
N ARG A 25 0.48 2.40 -16.21
CA ARG A 25 -0.68 1.59 -16.58
C ARG A 25 -1.91 1.91 -15.75
N LEU A 26 -1.76 1.98 -14.43
CA LEU A 26 -2.89 2.27 -13.53
C LEU A 26 -3.47 3.66 -13.79
N ARG A 27 -2.62 4.68 -13.87
CA ARG A 27 -3.06 6.07 -13.98
C ARG A 27 -3.53 6.43 -15.39
N ASP A 28 -2.67 6.17 -16.38
CA ASP A 28 -2.88 6.67 -17.75
C ASP A 28 -3.64 5.68 -18.61
N GLY A 29 -3.41 4.38 -18.39
CA GLY A 29 -4.08 3.32 -19.12
C GLY A 29 -5.47 2.98 -18.58
N LEU A 30 -5.64 2.92 -17.26
CA LEU A 30 -6.89 2.51 -16.61
C LEU A 30 -7.64 3.67 -15.93
N GLY A 31 -7.08 4.89 -15.91
CA GLY A 31 -7.70 6.06 -15.30
C GLY A 31 -7.76 6.03 -13.76
N LEU A 32 -7.02 5.12 -13.10
CA LEU A 32 -6.99 4.98 -11.65
C LEU A 32 -6.01 5.99 -11.03
N THR A 33 -6.41 7.25 -11.00
CA THR A 33 -5.57 8.40 -10.62
C THR A 33 -5.38 8.58 -9.12
N GLY A 34 -6.03 7.78 -8.29
CA GLY A 34 -5.82 7.74 -6.85
C GLY A 34 -4.40 7.34 -6.48
N THR A 35 -3.77 6.42 -7.23
CA THR A 35 -2.34 6.14 -7.13
C THR A 35 -1.55 7.35 -7.60
N LYS A 36 -0.75 7.99 -6.71
CA LYS A 36 -0.05 9.25 -7.01
C LYS A 36 1.42 9.02 -7.34
N VAL A 37 2.00 9.89 -8.18
CA VAL A 37 3.44 9.96 -8.42
C VAL A 37 3.98 11.21 -7.74
N GLY A 38 4.86 11.05 -6.73
CA GLY A 38 5.39 12.15 -5.94
C GLY A 38 6.89 12.37 -6.09
N CYS A 39 7.67 11.33 -6.40
CA CYS A 39 9.14 11.46 -6.49
C CYS A 39 9.78 10.74 -7.67
N ASP A 40 9.13 9.72 -8.23
CA ASP A 40 9.65 8.88 -9.32
C ASP A 40 10.97 8.13 -9.02
N THR A 41 11.35 8.09 -7.75
CA THR A 41 12.62 7.49 -7.27
C THR A 41 12.41 6.39 -6.24
N GLY A 42 11.16 5.94 -6.05
CA GLY A 42 10.83 4.89 -5.10
C GLY A 42 10.88 5.30 -3.62
N GLN A 43 11.04 6.58 -3.28
CA GLN A 43 11.22 7.03 -1.89
C GLN A 43 9.90 7.41 -1.21
N CYS A 44 9.06 8.20 -1.86
CA CYS A 44 7.95 8.90 -1.19
C CYS A 44 6.74 8.01 -0.81
N GLY A 45 6.56 6.84 -1.42
CA GLY A 45 5.48 5.91 -1.11
C GLY A 45 4.07 6.34 -1.55
N THR A 46 3.90 7.46 -2.28
CA THR A 46 2.56 7.90 -2.74
C THR A 46 1.99 7.03 -3.85
N CYS A 47 2.85 6.24 -4.50
CA CYS A 47 2.49 5.29 -5.54
C CYS A 47 2.26 3.86 -5.03
N VAL A 48 2.22 3.63 -3.72
CA VAL A 48 2.01 2.30 -3.17
C VAL A 48 0.64 1.77 -3.58
N VAL A 49 0.66 0.53 -4.06
CA VAL A 49 -0.50 -0.32 -4.35
C VAL A 49 -0.24 -1.68 -3.71
N ARG A 50 -1.24 -2.57 -3.66
CA ARG A 50 -0.99 -3.97 -3.29
C ARG A 50 -0.95 -4.82 -4.55
N LEU A 51 0.11 -5.61 -4.70
CA LEU A 51 0.26 -6.64 -5.73
C LEU A 51 0.30 -7.99 -5.02
N ASP A 52 -0.65 -8.85 -5.34
CA ASP A 52 -0.84 -10.16 -4.70
C ASP A 52 -0.88 -10.06 -3.15
N GLY A 53 -1.60 -9.05 -2.65
CA GLY A 53 -1.76 -8.76 -1.23
C GLY A 53 -0.62 -8.01 -0.56
N ARG A 54 0.52 -7.79 -1.23
CA ARG A 54 1.70 -7.12 -0.67
C ARG A 54 1.86 -5.69 -1.19
N SER A 55 2.27 -4.80 -0.30
CA SER A 55 2.54 -3.40 -0.63
C SER A 55 3.77 -3.25 -1.52
N VAL A 56 3.60 -2.67 -2.70
CA VAL A 56 4.68 -2.39 -3.64
C VAL A 56 4.63 -0.94 -4.11
N LYS A 57 5.79 -0.36 -4.43
CA LYS A 57 5.88 0.96 -5.06
C LYS A 57 5.72 0.80 -6.57
N SER A 58 4.54 1.05 -7.09
CA SER A 58 4.19 0.82 -8.50
C SER A 58 5.07 1.58 -9.51
N CYS A 59 5.74 2.65 -9.07
CA CYS A 59 6.74 3.37 -9.89
C CYS A 59 8.07 2.61 -10.06
N LEU A 60 8.26 1.47 -9.37
CA LEU A 60 9.43 0.60 -9.48
C LEU A 60 9.09 -0.79 -10.03
N VAL A 61 7.83 -1.02 -10.37
CA VAL A 61 7.34 -2.30 -10.90
C VAL A 61 7.05 -2.16 -12.38
N LEU A 62 7.64 -3.03 -13.21
CA LEU A 62 7.25 -3.13 -14.61
C LEU A 62 5.86 -3.77 -14.71
N THR A 63 5.00 -3.24 -15.56
CA THR A 63 3.66 -3.83 -15.82
C THR A 63 3.78 -5.29 -16.22
N ALA A 64 4.81 -5.63 -17.01
CA ALA A 64 5.09 -6.99 -17.43
C ALA A 64 5.40 -7.95 -16.27
N SER A 65 6.05 -7.49 -15.22
CA SER A 65 6.37 -8.33 -14.05
C SER A 65 5.17 -8.60 -13.15
N ALA A 66 4.11 -7.81 -13.28
CA ALA A 66 2.85 -8.01 -12.57
C ALA A 66 1.85 -8.89 -13.35
N ALA A 67 2.22 -9.38 -14.53
CA ALA A 67 1.33 -10.17 -15.38
C ALA A 67 0.77 -11.41 -14.66
N GLY A 68 -0.53 -11.62 -14.77
CA GLY A 68 -1.25 -12.73 -14.10
C GLY A 68 -1.56 -12.48 -12.62
N GLY A 69 -1.03 -11.40 -12.02
CA GLY A 69 -1.25 -11.04 -10.62
C GLY A 69 -2.53 -10.26 -10.38
N GLU A 70 -2.79 -9.97 -9.10
CA GLU A 70 -3.90 -9.14 -8.64
C GLU A 70 -3.39 -7.84 -8.02
N VAL A 71 -3.80 -6.72 -8.59
CA VAL A 71 -3.49 -5.38 -8.09
C VAL A 71 -4.70 -4.77 -7.40
N ALA A 72 -4.53 -4.34 -6.16
CA ALA A 72 -5.49 -3.49 -5.47
C ALA A 72 -4.94 -2.07 -5.37
N THR A 73 -5.80 -1.09 -5.69
CA THR A 73 -5.52 0.34 -5.59
C THR A 73 -6.50 1.00 -4.62
N ILE A 74 -6.27 2.26 -4.28
CA ILE A 74 -7.13 3.00 -3.37
C ILE A 74 -8.59 3.06 -3.82
N GLU A 75 -8.86 3.01 -5.11
CA GLU A 75 -10.21 2.98 -5.67
C GLU A 75 -10.96 1.68 -5.33
N GLY A 76 -10.21 0.61 -5.02
CA GLY A 76 -10.78 -0.66 -4.58
C GLY A 76 -10.97 -0.79 -3.06
N GLU A 77 -10.44 0.15 -2.26
CA GLU A 77 -10.50 0.10 -0.81
C GLU A 77 -11.86 0.51 -0.21
N THR A 78 -12.70 1.20 -0.97
CA THR A 78 -14.06 1.52 -0.52
C THR A 78 -14.98 0.30 -0.70
N THR A 79 -15.95 0.14 0.19
CA THR A 79 -17.02 -0.85 0.02
C THR A 79 -17.83 -0.58 -1.24
N ARG A 80 -18.56 -1.58 -1.74
CA ARG A 80 -19.45 -1.40 -2.91
C ARG A 80 -20.51 -0.31 -2.73
N GLY A 81 -20.80 0.08 -1.48
CA GLY A 81 -21.68 1.21 -1.13
C GLY A 81 -20.99 2.57 -1.11
N GLY A 82 -19.68 2.63 -1.37
CA GLY A 82 -18.88 3.88 -1.28
C GLY A 82 -18.51 4.24 0.16
N GLU A 83 -18.71 3.35 1.12
CA GLU A 83 -18.31 3.55 2.50
C GLU A 83 -16.79 3.40 2.64
N LEU A 84 -16.22 4.19 3.56
CA LEU A 84 -14.80 4.13 3.88
C LEU A 84 -14.45 2.78 4.53
N SER A 85 -13.26 2.25 4.23
CA SER A 85 -12.72 1.11 4.97
C SER A 85 -12.47 1.48 6.43
N GLY A 86 -12.37 0.48 7.32
CA GLY A 86 -12.10 0.72 8.75
C GLY A 86 -10.86 1.58 8.99
N LEU A 87 -9.80 1.37 8.21
CA LEU A 87 -8.58 2.19 8.27
C LEU A 87 -8.83 3.63 7.78
N GLN A 88 -9.53 3.80 6.67
CA GLN A 88 -9.85 5.14 6.15
C GLN A 88 -10.71 5.92 7.14
N GLU A 89 -11.70 5.28 7.75
CA GLU A 89 -12.56 5.91 8.76
C GLU A 89 -11.77 6.27 10.03
N ALA A 90 -10.90 5.39 10.51
CA ALA A 90 -10.03 5.66 11.65
C ALA A 90 -9.09 6.84 11.40
N LEU A 91 -8.47 6.92 10.19
CA LEU A 91 -7.64 8.05 9.79
C LEU A 91 -8.46 9.36 9.73
N ARG A 92 -9.70 9.31 9.25
CA ARG A 92 -10.61 10.46 9.22
C ARG A 92 -10.93 10.95 10.62
N GLN A 93 -11.28 10.05 11.54
CA GLN A 93 -11.66 10.36 12.92
C GLN A 93 -10.49 10.95 13.72
N GLU A 94 -9.27 10.47 13.48
CA GLU A 94 -8.05 10.96 14.15
C GLU A 94 -7.41 12.16 13.42
N HIS A 95 -8.05 12.71 12.39
CA HIS A 95 -7.50 13.81 11.57
C HIS A 95 -6.12 13.46 10.97
N GLY A 96 -5.93 12.20 10.59
CA GLY A 96 -4.69 11.68 9.99
C GLY A 96 -4.43 12.14 8.55
N THR A 97 -5.34 12.95 7.98
CA THR A 97 -5.22 13.48 6.63
C THR A 97 -5.35 15.01 6.62
N GLN A 98 -4.56 15.68 5.79
CA GLN A 98 -4.66 17.12 5.55
C GLN A 98 -4.81 17.42 4.05
N CYS A 99 -3.71 17.59 3.30
CA CYS A 99 -3.82 17.82 1.86
C CYS A 99 -4.29 16.59 1.06
N GLY A 100 -4.18 15.38 1.63
CA GLY A 100 -4.66 14.14 1.02
C GLY A 100 -3.73 13.51 -0.02
N PHE A 101 -2.64 14.16 -0.44
CA PHE A 101 -1.80 13.67 -1.53
C PHE A 101 -1.10 12.34 -1.21
N CYS A 102 -0.56 12.17 0.00
CA CYS A 102 0.08 10.93 0.45
C CYS A 102 -0.93 9.86 0.91
N THR A 103 -2.17 10.24 1.18
CA THR A 103 -3.17 9.38 1.83
C THR A 103 -3.44 8.07 1.09
N PRO A 104 -3.62 8.04 -0.24
CA PRO A 104 -3.84 6.79 -0.96
C PRO A 104 -2.70 5.78 -0.75
N GLY A 105 -1.45 6.20 -0.93
CA GLY A 105 -0.30 5.31 -0.72
C GLY A 105 -0.14 4.87 0.72
N MET A 106 -0.45 5.73 1.70
CA MET A 106 -0.47 5.36 3.12
C MET A 106 -1.56 4.33 3.44
N VAL A 107 -2.77 4.51 2.93
CA VAL A 107 -3.86 3.55 3.14
C VAL A 107 -3.48 2.19 2.59
N MET A 108 -2.90 2.12 1.38
CA MET A 108 -2.47 0.86 0.78
C MET A 108 -1.37 0.17 1.61
N ALA A 109 -0.37 0.92 2.07
CA ALA A 109 0.71 0.38 2.90
C ALA A 109 0.24 -0.04 4.29
N LEU A 110 -0.50 0.82 4.98
CA LEU A 110 -0.98 0.58 6.34
C LEU A 110 -2.08 -0.46 6.41
N GLY A 111 -2.87 -0.63 5.34
CA GLY A 111 -3.86 -1.68 5.26
C GLY A 111 -3.23 -3.07 5.36
N GLU A 112 -2.05 -3.30 4.75
CA GLU A 112 -1.31 -4.56 4.93
C GLU A 112 -0.96 -4.80 6.41
N LEU A 113 -0.52 -3.77 7.14
CA LEU A 113 -0.25 -3.85 8.57
C LEU A 113 -1.50 -4.16 9.38
N VAL A 114 -2.62 -3.48 9.10
CA VAL A 114 -3.90 -3.70 9.80
C VAL A 114 -4.40 -5.13 9.56
N ASP A 115 -4.37 -5.61 8.32
CA ASP A 115 -4.79 -6.97 7.97
C ASP A 115 -3.94 -8.02 8.70
N ALA A 116 -2.64 -7.80 8.79
CA ALA A 116 -1.73 -8.70 9.50
C ALA A 116 -1.97 -8.77 11.01
N THR A 117 -2.51 -7.69 11.60
CA THR A 117 -2.76 -7.61 13.05
C THR A 117 -4.17 -8.07 13.45
N ALA A 118 -5.04 -8.37 12.50
CA ALA A 118 -6.43 -8.78 12.79
C ALA A 118 -6.56 -10.00 13.72
N GLY A 119 -5.57 -10.92 13.71
CA GLY A 119 -5.54 -12.10 14.58
C GLY A 119 -4.40 -12.10 15.60
N GLY A 120 -3.62 -11.02 15.70
CA GLY A 120 -2.39 -10.96 16.47
C GLY A 120 -2.35 -9.87 17.54
N GLU A 121 -1.13 -9.52 17.95
CA GLU A 121 -0.86 -8.43 18.86
C GLU A 121 -0.95 -7.08 18.13
N ALA A 122 -1.46 -6.05 18.80
CA ALA A 122 -1.54 -4.73 18.21
C ALA A 122 -0.11 -4.16 18.03
N PRO A 123 0.20 -3.54 16.87
CA PRO A 123 1.50 -2.94 16.67
C PRO A 123 1.71 -1.78 17.64
N THR A 124 2.93 -1.67 18.16
CA THR A 124 3.36 -0.55 18.98
C THR A 124 3.53 0.72 18.12
N GLU A 125 3.56 1.89 18.75
CA GLU A 125 3.83 3.15 18.03
C GLU A 125 5.17 3.11 17.26
N PRO A 126 6.31 2.62 17.81
CA PRO A 126 7.55 2.47 17.05
C PRO A 126 7.42 1.61 15.81
N GLU A 127 6.73 0.48 15.88
CA GLU A 127 6.51 -0.42 14.73
C GLU A 127 5.66 0.26 13.65
N ILE A 128 4.61 0.99 14.02
CA ILE A 128 3.81 1.77 13.07
C ILE A 128 4.67 2.84 12.40
N ARG A 129 5.54 3.52 13.15
CA ARG A 129 6.45 4.53 12.61
C ARG A 129 7.48 3.94 11.68
N GLU A 130 8.01 2.76 12.00
CA GLU A 130 8.93 2.03 11.13
C GLU A 130 8.24 1.64 9.82
N TRP A 131 7.02 1.12 9.87
CA TRP A 131 6.23 0.82 8.69
C TRP A 131 6.00 2.05 7.80
N LEU A 132 5.83 3.22 8.41
CA LEU A 132 5.62 4.49 7.71
C LEU A 132 6.90 5.10 7.11
N THR A 133 8.09 4.55 7.36
CA THR A 133 9.36 5.11 6.83
C THR A 133 9.40 5.18 5.30
N GLY A 134 8.66 4.29 4.64
CA GLY A 134 8.49 4.27 3.20
C GLY A 134 7.42 5.23 2.64
N ASN A 135 6.70 5.99 3.50
CA ASN A 135 5.57 6.83 3.13
C ASN A 135 5.73 8.27 3.63
N LEU A 136 6.10 9.18 2.75
CA LEU A 136 6.38 10.57 3.10
C LEU A 136 5.10 11.42 3.21
N CYS A 137 4.92 12.06 4.35
CA CYS A 137 3.90 13.10 4.57
C CYS A 137 4.54 14.39 5.04
N ARG A 138 4.31 15.50 4.33
CA ARG A 138 4.84 16.82 4.69
C ARG A 138 3.93 17.59 5.66
N CYS A 139 2.67 17.17 5.81
CA CYS A 139 1.64 17.97 6.47
C CYS A 139 1.39 17.57 7.93
N THR A 140 1.24 16.26 8.22
CA THR A 140 0.63 15.76 9.47
C THR A 140 1.61 15.60 10.65
N GLY A 141 2.91 15.49 10.39
CA GLY A 141 3.88 15.10 11.41
C GLY A 141 3.67 13.67 11.95
N TYR A 142 2.80 12.88 11.29
CA TYR A 142 2.48 11.47 11.55
C TYR A 142 1.74 11.14 12.86
N HIS A 143 1.67 12.02 13.87
CA HIS A 143 1.02 11.69 15.14
C HIS A 143 -0.44 11.25 14.98
N SER A 144 -1.21 12.00 14.22
CA SER A 144 -2.62 11.66 13.92
C SER A 144 -2.74 10.41 13.06
N VAL A 145 -1.79 10.18 12.15
CA VAL A 145 -1.73 8.95 11.35
C VAL A 145 -1.51 7.74 12.24
N VAL A 146 -0.52 7.81 13.14
CA VAL A 146 -0.22 6.72 14.10
C VAL A 146 -1.45 6.39 14.95
N ARG A 147 -2.14 7.40 15.53
CA ARG A 147 -3.37 7.18 16.30
C ARG A 147 -4.46 6.52 15.44
N GLY A 148 -4.61 6.96 14.18
CA GLY A 148 -5.57 6.35 13.25
C GLY A 148 -5.27 4.87 13.01
N VAL A 149 -4.00 4.51 12.81
CA VAL A 149 -3.58 3.11 12.65
C VAL A 149 -3.84 2.30 13.91
N GLN A 150 -3.46 2.80 15.10
CA GLN A 150 -3.73 2.12 16.36
C GLN A 150 -5.23 1.84 16.55
N ARG A 151 -6.07 2.83 16.22
CA ARG A 151 -7.53 2.69 16.26
C ARG A 151 -8.03 1.63 15.28
N ALA A 152 -7.55 1.64 14.04
CA ALA A 152 -7.93 0.66 13.02
C ALA A 152 -7.52 -0.77 13.43
N CYS A 153 -6.31 -0.96 13.94
CA CYS A 153 -5.83 -2.25 14.45
C CYS A 153 -6.67 -2.75 15.64
N ALA A 154 -7.06 -1.85 16.56
CA ALA A 154 -7.92 -2.21 17.68
C ALA A 154 -9.30 -2.69 17.20
N ALA A 155 -9.90 -2.00 16.21
CA ALA A 155 -11.17 -2.39 15.62
C ALA A 155 -11.07 -3.73 14.88
N ALA A 156 -10.07 -3.91 14.04
CA ALA A 156 -9.85 -5.16 13.29
C ALA A 156 -9.68 -6.38 14.22
N ARG A 157 -9.00 -6.20 15.36
CA ARG A 157 -8.85 -7.26 16.36
C ARG A 157 -10.16 -7.59 17.08
N ALA A 158 -11.00 -6.60 17.32
CA ALA A 158 -12.31 -6.82 17.95
C ALA A 158 -13.28 -7.60 17.04
N GLU A 159 -13.12 -7.46 15.73
CA GLU A 159 -13.94 -8.14 14.71
C GLU A 159 -13.37 -9.52 14.30
N ALA A 160 -12.09 -9.80 14.61
CA ALA A 160 -11.45 -11.05 14.22
C ALA A 160 -11.98 -12.24 15.03
N PRO A 161 -12.27 -13.41 14.41
CA PRO A 161 -12.58 -14.62 15.15
C PRO A 161 -11.34 -15.08 15.93
N ALA A 162 -11.54 -15.63 17.14
CA ALA A 162 -10.50 -15.97 18.14
C ALA A 162 -9.41 -16.98 17.69
N THR A 163 -9.34 -17.35 16.42
CA THR A 163 -8.48 -18.43 15.86
C THR A 163 -7.51 -18.01 14.75
N ALA A 164 -7.27 -16.73 14.51
CA ALA A 164 -6.34 -16.29 13.49
C ALA A 164 -4.86 -16.40 13.98
N PRO A 165 -3.90 -16.88 13.16
CA PRO A 165 -2.50 -17.01 13.58
C PRO A 165 -1.83 -15.63 13.72
N ALA A 166 -1.05 -15.49 14.80
CA ALA A 166 -0.27 -14.30 15.09
C ALA A 166 0.96 -14.19 14.18
N GLY A 167 1.19 -13.03 13.59
CA GLY A 167 2.46 -12.69 12.94
C GLY A 167 2.35 -11.34 12.21
N VAL A 168 3.04 -10.32 12.72
CA VAL A 168 3.30 -9.09 11.96
C VAL A 168 4.26 -9.48 10.82
N PRO A 169 3.90 -9.28 9.53
CA PRO A 169 4.81 -9.55 8.44
C PRO A 169 6.01 -8.60 8.54
N GLU A 170 7.19 -9.16 8.46
CA GLU A 170 8.41 -8.36 8.37
C GLU A 170 8.34 -7.48 7.12
N PRO A 171 8.59 -6.16 7.22
CA PRO A 171 8.61 -5.30 6.05
C PRO A 171 9.58 -5.90 5.03
N ALA A 172 9.14 -6.01 3.76
CA ALA A 172 9.95 -6.62 2.71
C ALA A 172 11.33 -5.98 2.70
N ALA A 173 12.35 -6.74 3.10
CA ALA A 173 13.72 -6.30 3.06
C ALA A 173 14.02 -5.83 1.62
N VAL A 174 14.40 -4.57 1.48
CA VAL A 174 14.97 -4.07 0.23
C VAL A 174 16.19 -4.95 -0.01
N ALA A 175 16.15 -5.79 -1.05
CA ALA A 175 17.27 -6.64 -1.41
C ALA A 175 18.50 -5.74 -1.58
N GLY A 176 19.35 -5.73 -0.56
CA GLY A 176 20.59 -4.99 -0.57
C GLY A 176 21.44 -5.54 -1.71
N SER A 177 21.77 -4.68 -2.67
CA SER A 177 22.82 -4.90 -3.63
C SER A 177 24.09 -5.25 -2.86
N THR A 178 24.45 -6.53 -2.80
CA THR A 178 25.79 -6.94 -2.43
C THR A 178 26.73 -6.45 -3.52
N ALA A 179 27.37 -5.30 -3.25
CA ALA A 179 28.50 -4.84 -4.04
C ALA A 179 29.60 -5.91 -3.91
N ALA A 180 29.76 -6.72 -4.96
CA ALA A 180 30.92 -7.58 -5.11
C ALA A 180 32.16 -6.67 -5.21
N GLY A 181 33.01 -6.72 -4.19
CA GLY A 181 34.31 -6.09 -4.22
C GLY A 181 35.14 -6.68 -5.37
N GLN A 182 35.49 -5.82 -6.32
CA GLN A 182 36.58 -6.08 -7.24
C GLN A 182 37.83 -5.50 -6.62
N GLU A 183 38.73 -6.39 -6.14
CA GLU A 183 40.12 -6.07 -5.88
C GLU A 183 40.83 -5.91 -7.23
N VAL A 184 41.53 -4.78 -7.36
CA VAL A 184 42.59 -4.57 -8.38
C VAL A 184 43.91 -4.39 -7.66
#